data_2197773d3d86628b7849fed09b864866
#
_entry.id   2197773d3d86628b7849fed09b864866
#
_cell.length_a   1.000
_cell.length_b   1.000
_cell.length_c   1.000
_cell.angle_alpha   90.00
_cell.angle_beta   90.00
_cell.angle_gamma   90.00
#
_symmetry.space_group_name_H-M   'P 1'
#
loop_
_entity.id
_entity.type
_entity.pdbx_description
1 polymer ?
#
loop_
_entity_poly.entity_id
_entity_poly.type
_entity_poly.pdbx_seq_one_letter_code
_entity_poly.pdbx_strand_id
1 'polypeptide(L)'
;LPLWVLFPLATGRTAGQRSHLSMTNWKRGRRNFLIATVILSGSVAAGLQFGLPYIRRRAFDFLSEGGPPGGGVGENPTLWLELTQDNQLHLHVPKVEMGQGVHTALGQIAAEELEMPWQNVRVLQASTLIGPSDNFGTGGSASISGLYLPLRQLAANYRFMLTTAAIETLGESVNLSQGIFRTANNATLTLGSAAALPREWVMPEESAPLKPKSEFLLIGKSLPRVDYRDMLTAVPRYAYDMHASAGPTYYGAAARPPMIGATMGDVSTGTARALPEVVDVVVIDNFAGVIAKTREAAWAAADKLDIEWVLPHPVEQSELEEALDPTTADAITLKRNGKVEPLLSRPNALRADYRTPFAATAVLEPQSSFAERGDDQVLRIRTPTQFPNTTAKTIAKTLDIDETQVDVLPTYLGGGFGRRSITESATEAAILAYTSGFPVHVGWRREDEFLQDRFRPPTRHQLSGYVGQDGKVEAMQHL
;
A
#
# COMPACT_ATOMS: atom_id res chain seq x y z
N LEU A 1 -1.47 -11.11 -2.22
CA LEU A 1 -0.44 -10.57 -3.16
C LEU A 1 -0.48 -11.42 -4.42
N PRO A 2 -0.68 -10.86 -5.60
CA PRO A 2 -0.55 -11.64 -6.83
C PRO A 2 0.91 -12.09 -6.98
N LEU A 3 1.10 -13.29 -7.50
CA LEU A 3 2.39 -13.98 -7.72
C LEU A 3 3.46 -13.16 -8.49
N TRP A 4 3.10 -12.05 -9.08
CA TRP A 4 3.92 -11.20 -9.94
C TRP A 4 4.91 -10.29 -9.20
N VAL A 5 4.76 -10.11 -7.89
CA VAL A 5 5.61 -9.20 -7.10
C VAL A 5 7.00 -9.80 -6.78
N LEU A 6 7.24 -11.10 -7.08
CA LEU A 6 8.44 -11.82 -6.64
C LEU A 6 9.38 -12.32 -7.75
N PHE A 7 9.24 -11.84 -8.99
CA PHE A 7 10.27 -12.11 -9.99
C PHE A 7 11.21 -10.90 -10.12
N PRO A 8 12.44 -10.99 -9.63
CA PRO A 8 13.48 -10.07 -10.06
C PRO A 8 13.81 -10.37 -11.53
N LEU A 9 13.82 -9.33 -12.36
CA LEU A 9 14.35 -9.38 -13.73
C LEU A 9 15.77 -9.95 -13.66
N ALA A 10 15.97 -11.13 -14.24
CA ALA A 10 17.27 -11.73 -14.36
C ALA A 10 18.07 -10.94 -15.42
N THR A 11 18.90 -10.03 -14.96
CA THR A 11 19.96 -9.46 -15.79
C THR A 11 21.01 -10.55 -16.05
N GLY A 12 21.30 -10.77 -17.33
CA GLY A 12 22.24 -11.76 -17.80
C GLY A 12 23.61 -11.65 -17.14
N ARG A 13 24.09 -12.77 -16.62
CA ARG A 13 25.50 -12.99 -16.31
C ARG A 13 26.06 -14.04 -17.22
N THR A 14 27.11 -13.66 -17.91
CA THR A 14 28.00 -14.48 -18.72
C THR A 14 28.45 -15.76 -17.99
N ALA A 15 28.57 -16.81 -18.78
CA ALA A 15 29.02 -18.13 -18.37
C ALA A 15 30.39 -18.14 -17.71
N GLY A 16 30.48 -18.74 -16.52
CA GLY A 16 31.77 -19.11 -15.92
C GLY A 16 31.74 -19.16 -14.41
N GLN A 17 31.19 -20.22 -13.85
CA GLN A 17 31.66 -20.99 -12.71
C GLN A 17 30.51 -21.86 -12.16
N ARG A 18 30.57 -23.15 -12.46
CA ARG A 18 29.70 -24.17 -11.83
C ARG A 18 30.23 -24.44 -10.43
N SER A 19 29.56 -23.94 -9.40
CA SER A 19 29.66 -24.50 -8.06
C SER A 19 28.42 -25.38 -7.79
N HIS A 20 28.67 -26.63 -7.45
CA HIS A 20 27.65 -27.62 -7.05
C HIS A 20 26.96 -27.16 -5.75
N LEU A 21 25.84 -26.43 -5.84
CA LEU A 21 24.89 -26.30 -4.75
C LEU A 21 23.89 -27.44 -4.84
N SER A 22 23.83 -28.26 -3.79
CA SER A 22 23.06 -29.51 -3.74
C SER A 22 21.56 -29.22 -3.98
N MET A 23 20.92 -30.03 -4.81
CA MET A 23 19.48 -29.99 -5.15
C MET A 23 18.52 -30.10 -3.93
N THR A 24 19.03 -30.48 -2.77
CA THR A 24 18.27 -30.63 -1.52
C THR A 24 17.86 -29.31 -0.90
N ASN A 25 18.66 -28.25 -1.02
CA ASN A 25 18.34 -26.93 -0.47
C ASN A 25 17.33 -26.17 -1.35
N TRP A 26 17.32 -26.42 -2.66
CA TRP A 26 16.37 -25.78 -3.57
C TRP A 26 14.94 -26.34 -3.40
N LYS A 27 14.81 -27.65 -3.14
CA LYS A 27 13.51 -28.27 -2.82
C LYS A 27 12.92 -27.81 -1.48
N ARG A 28 13.75 -27.54 -0.48
CA ARG A 28 13.31 -26.99 0.81
C ARG A 28 12.83 -25.54 0.70
N GLY A 29 13.50 -24.67 -0.04
CA GLY A 29 13.10 -23.30 -0.28
C GLY A 29 11.75 -23.22 -1.02
N ARG A 30 11.56 -24.03 -2.06
CA ARG A 30 10.30 -24.13 -2.81
C ARG A 30 9.13 -24.63 -1.97
N ARG A 31 9.36 -25.64 -1.13
CA ARG A 31 8.35 -26.17 -0.22
C ARG A 31 7.92 -25.15 0.83
N ASN A 32 8.85 -24.42 1.40
CA ASN A 32 8.55 -23.37 2.40
C ASN A 32 7.85 -22.16 1.76
N PHE A 33 8.21 -21.81 0.53
CA PHE A 33 7.53 -20.76 -0.24
C PHE A 33 6.08 -21.16 -0.59
N LEU A 34 5.86 -22.39 -1.06
CA LEU A 34 4.51 -22.89 -1.37
C LEU A 34 3.64 -23.00 -0.11
N ILE A 35 4.20 -23.40 1.02
CA ILE A 35 3.49 -23.43 2.31
C ILE A 35 3.07 -22.01 2.75
N ALA A 36 3.93 -21.01 2.59
CA ALA A 36 3.61 -19.63 2.90
C ALA A 36 2.52 -19.07 1.97
N THR A 37 2.56 -19.38 0.68
CA THR A 37 1.55 -18.94 -0.30
C THR A 37 0.19 -19.63 -0.07
N VAL A 38 0.19 -20.90 0.30
CA VAL A 38 -1.02 -21.68 0.64
C VAL A 38 -1.67 -21.17 1.94
N ILE A 39 -0.86 -20.83 2.93
CA ILE A 39 -1.36 -20.23 4.17
C ILE A 39 -2.01 -18.88 3.90
N LEU A 40 -1.45 -18.06 2.99
CA LEU A 40 -2.02 -16.74 2.61
C LEU A 40 -3.33 -16.85 1.82
N SER A 41 -3.40 -17.70 0.82
CA SER A 41 -4.60 -17.82 -0.03
C SER A 41 -5.73 -18.65 0.63
N GLY A 42 -5.39 -19.69 1.36
CA GLY A 42 -6.36 -20.50 2.11
C GLY A 42 -6.92 -19.81 3.34
N SER A 43 -6.13 -18.96 4.02
CA SER A 43 -6.58 -18.24 5.21
C SER A 43 -7.54 -17.08 4.90
N VAL A 44 -7.45 -16.47 3.71
CA VAL A 44 -8.43 -15.44 3.29
C VAL A 44 -9.82 -16.04 3.08
N ALA A 45 -9.91 -17.21 2.46
CA ALA A 45 -11.20 -17.87 2.21
C ALA A 45 -11.79 -18.54 3.47
N ALA A 46 -10.97 -19.18 4.29
CA ALA A 46 -11.41 -19.87 5.51
C ALA A 46 -11.56 -18.93 6.73
N GLY A 47 -10.78 -17.87 6.81
CA GLY A 47 -10.83 -16.89 7.91
C GLY A 47 -12.10 -16.05 7.92
N LEU A 48 -12.76 -15.86 6.78
CA LEU A 48 -14.05 -15.18 6.67
C LEU A 48 -15.21 -16.00 7.27
N GLN A 49 -15.07 -17.33 7.34
CA GLN A 49 -16.16 -18.22 7.74
C GLN A 49 -16.01 -18.81 9.15
N PHE A 50 -14.82 -18.85 9.75
CA PHE A 50 -14.56 -19.56 11.00
C PHE A 50 -13.97 -18.72 12.15
N GLY A 51 -13.98 -17.40 12.06
CA GLY A 51 -13.73 -16.52 13.22
C GLY A 51 -12.42 -16.77 13.97
N LEU A 52 -11.30 -17.02 13.27
CA LEU A 52 -10.02 -17.19 13.91
C LEU A 52 -9.13 -15.90 13.83
N PRO A 53 -9.42 -14.87 14.66
CA PRO A 53 -8.58 -13.67 14.73
C PRO A 53 -7.12 -13.97 15.07
N TYR A 54 -6.91 -15.06 15.81
CA TYR A 54 -5.60 -15.46 16.34
C TYR A 54 -4.64 -16.03 15.28
N ILE A 55 -5.13 -16.88 14.36
CA ILE A 55 -4.26 -17.42 13.28
C ILE A 55 -3.94 -16.34 12.26
N ARG A 56 -4.89 -15.45 11.98
CA ARG A 56 -4.68 -14.29 11.11
C ARG A 56 -3.61 -13.37 11.69
N ARG A 57 -3.66 -13.09 12.98
CA ARG A 57 -2.68 -12.29 13.70
C ARG A 57 -1.28 -12.90 13.63
N ARG A 58 -1.12 -14.20 13.91
CA ARG A 58 0.19 -14.89 13.84
C ARG A 58 0.76 -15.00 12.43
N ALA A 59 -0.08 -15.16 11.40
CA ALA A 59 0.39 -15.17 10.03
C ALA A 59 0.91 -13.78 9.60
N PHE A 60 0.29 -12.70 10.07
CA PHE A 60 0.76 -11.34 9.83
C PHE A 60 2.03 -11.03 10.64
N ASP A 61 2.11 -11.43 11.90
CA ASP A 61 3.30 -11.29 12.74
C ASP A 61 4.52 -12.00 12.11
N PHE A 62 4.32 -13.15 11.52
CA PHE A 62 5.37 -13.91 10.82
C PHE A 62 5.83 -13.24 9.51
N LEU A 63 4.93 -12.53 8.80
CA LEU A 63 5.24 -11.86 7.53
C LEU A 63 5.86 -10.48 7.71
N SER A 64 5.77 -9.90 8.90
CA SER A 64 6.23 -8.54 9.21
C SER A 64 7.61 -8.48 9.88
N GLU A 65 8.43 -9.55 9.81
CA GLU A 65 9.75 -9.63 10.47
C GLU A 65 9.72 -9.22 11.95
N GLY A 66 8.65 -9.60 12.67
CA GLY A 66 8.55 -9.44 14.13
C GLY A 66 7.90 -8.16 14.64
N GLY A 67 7.42 -7.29 13.75
CA GLY A 67 6.61 -6.12 14.14
C GLY A 67 5.12 -6.31 13.83
N PRO A 68 4.19 -5.70 14.59
CA PRO A 68 2.79 -5.69 14.21
C PRO A 68 2.59 -4.98 12.86
N PRO A 69 1.58 -5.36 12.03
CA PRO A 69 1.26 -4.65 10.80
C PRO A 69 0.92 -3.20 11.13
N GLY A 70 1.82 -2.30 10.80
CA GLY A 70 1.68 -0.90 11.18
C GLY A 70 2.95 -0.31 11.76
N GLY A 71 4.06 -1.05 11.70
CA GLY A 71 5.43 -0.61 12.02
C GLY A 71 5.56 0.29 13.26
N GLY A 72 6.38 -0.06 14.20
CA GLY A 72 6.89 0.84 15.21
C GLY A 72 5.92 1.40 16.27
N VAL A 73 4.67 0.94 16.34
CA VAL A 73 3.67 1.44 17.32
C VAL A 73 4.07 1.17 18.78
N GLY A 74 5.18 0.53 19.04
CA GLY A 74 5.59 0.19 20.41
C GLY A 74 6.62 1.14 21.04
N GLU A 75 7.26 2.03 20.27
CA GLU A 75 8.49 2.63 20.75
C GLU A 75 8.39 4.14 21.05
N ASN A 76 7.80 4.93 20.19
CA ASN A 76 7.71 6.39 20.39
C ASN A 76 6.35 6.94 20.01
N PRO A 77 5.49 7.30 20.99
CA PRO A 77 4.18 7.85 20.72
C PRO A 77 4.22 9.15 19.93
N THR A 78 5.26 9.97 20.05
CA THR A 78 5.34 11.27 19.35
C THR A 78 5.58 11.15 17.84
N LEU A 79 5.99 9.99 17.34
CA LEU A 79 6.04 9.71 15.89
C LEU A 79 4.64 9.63 15.28
N TRP A 80 3.65 9.22 16.07
CA TRP A 80 2.26 9.06 15.66
C TRP A 80 1.38 10.20 16.13
N LEU A 81 1.60 10.67 17.37
CA LEU A 81 0.69 11.52 18.14
C LEU A 81 1.38 12.83 18.47
N GLU A 82 1.21 13.83 17.62
CA GLU A 82 1.66 15.19 17.84
C GLU A 82 0.53 16.00 18.51
N LEU A 83 0.80 16.56 19.66
CA LEU A 83 -0.11 17.46 20.36
C LEU A 83 0.38 18.90 20.21
N THR A 84 -0.41 19.73 19.57
CA THR A 84 -0.07 21.14 19.35
C THR A 84 -0.43 22.00 20.55
N GLN A 85 0.17 23.18 20.67
CA GLN A 85 -0.08 24.09 21.80
C GLN A 85 -1.53 24.59 21.89
N ASP A 86 -2.22 24.67 20.75
CA ASP A 86 -3.65 24.99 20.67
C ASP A 86 -4.55 23.77 20.90
N ASN A 87 -3.98 22.71 21.48
CA ASN A 87 -4.68 21.49 21.89
C ASN A 87 -5.35 20.73 20.73
N GLN A 88 -4.68 20.66 19.58
CA GLN A 88 -5.06 19.76 18.48
C GLN A 88 -4.25 18.47 18.56
N LEU A 89 -4.84 17.36 18.20
CA LEU A 89 -4.17 16.09 17.95
C LEU A 89 -3.91 15.94 16.46
N HIS A 90 -2.64 15.96 16.07
CA HIS A 90 -2.21 15.55 14.74
C HIS A 90 -1.78 14.07 14.81
N LEU A 91 -2.56 13.20 14.21
CA LEU A 91 -2.24 11.78 14.09
C LEU A 91 -1.53 11.53 12.75
N HIS A 92 -0.26 11.20 12.79
CA HIS A 92 0.51 10.79 11.60
C HIS A 92 0.23 9.31 11.30
N VAL A 93 -0.24 9.01 10.09
CA VAL A 93 -0.71 7.67 9.71
C VAL A 93 0.03 7.17 8.47
N PRO A 94 0.68 5.98 8.53
CA PRO A 94 1.33 5.39 7.36
C PRO A 94 0.36 4.65 6.44
N LYS A 95 -0.89 4.42 6.89
CA LYS A 95 -1.93 3.78 6.08
C LYS A 95 -2.56 4.78 5.12
N VAL A 96 -2.74 4.35 3.88
CA VAL A 96 -3.16 5.24 2.78
C VAL A 96 -4.68 5.26 2.65
N GLU A 97 -5.25 6.44 2.46
CA GLU A 97 -6.68 6.65 2.23
C GLU A 97 -7.02 6.43 0.74
N MET A 98 -7.97 5.53 0.50
CA MET A 98 -8.46 5.22 -0.84
C MET A 98 -10.01 5.15 -0.90
N GLY A 99 -10.65 5.89 0.01
CA GLY A 99 -12.10 5.96 0.15
C GLY A 99 -12.68 5.08 1.27
N GLN A 100 -11.85 4.19 1.87
CA GLN A 100 -12.31 3.25 2.92
C GLN A 100 -12.46 3.88 4.32
N GLY A 101 -12.05 5.15 4.52
CA GLY A 101 -12.19 5.85 5.80
C GLY A 101 -11.16 5.44 6.85
N VAL A 102 -10.02 4.90 6.47
CA VAL A 102 -8.98 4.44 7.39
C VAL A 102 -8.44 5.56 8.28
N HIS A 103 -8.27 6.76 7.74
CA HIS A 103 -7.82 7.93 8.50
C HIS A 103 -8.83 8.29 9.60
N THR A 104 -10.12 8.32 9.27
CA THR A 104 -11.18 8.57 10.24
C THR A 104 -11.20 7.53 11.35
N ALA A 105 -11.12 6.25 11.00
CA ALA A 105 -11.17 5.17 11.97
C ALA A 105 -9.93 5.13 12.89
N LEU A 106 -8.72 5.39 12.36
CA LEU A 106 -7.50 5.49 13.18
C LEU A 106 -7.50 6.74 14.06
N GLY A 107 -7.97 7.88 13.54
CA GLY A 107 -8.19 9.09 14.34
C GLY A 107 -9.15 8.87 15.50
N GLN A 108 -10.25 8.14 15.26
CA GLN A 108 -11.23 7.77 16.28
C GLN A 108 -10.62 6.90 17.39
N ILE A 109 -9.76 5.93 17.02
CA ILE A 109 -9.07 5.05 17.97
C ILE A 109 -8.08 5.83 18.86
N ALA A 110 -7.27 6.69 18.26
CA ALA A 110 -6.29 7.49 19.00
C ALA A 110 -6.96 8.52 19.92
N ALA A 111 -7.97 9.23 19.42
CA ALA A 111 -8.70 10.25 20.17
C ALA A 111 -9.47 9.65 21.35
N GLU A 112 -10.01 8.44 21.22
CA GLU A 112 -10.70 7.74 22.31
C GLU A 112 -9.79 7.56 23.53
N GLU A 113 -8.59 7.03 23.32
CA GLU A 113 -7.65 6.79 24.43
C GLU A 113 -7.08 8.07 25.03
N LEU A 114 -6.90 9.11 24.20
CA LEU A 114 -6.42 10.41 24.66
C LEU A 114 -7.52 11.31 25.21
N GLU A 115 -8.78 10.86 25.19
CA GLU A 115 -9.94 11.69 25.54
C GLU A 115 -9.97 13.04 24.79
N MET A 116 -9.49 13.06 23.56
CA MET A 116 -9.46 14.24 22.72
C MET A 116 -10.80 14.49 22.04
N PRO A 117 -11.36 15.70 22.07
CA PRO A 117 -12.58 16.03 21.34
C PRO A 117 -12.41 15.79 19.84
N TRP A 118 -13.40 15.20 19.17
CA TRP A 118 -13.31 14.84 17.75
C TRP A 118 -12.97 16.02 16.84
N GLN A 119 -13.52 17.20 17.12
CA GLN A 119 -13.24 18.42 16.35
C GLN A 119 -11.78 18.87 16.41
N ASN A 120 -11.02 18.41 17.41
CA ASN A 120 -9.61 18.75 17.60
C ASN A 120 -8.67 17.69 16.97
N VAL A 121 -9.21 16.73 16.21
CA VAL A 121 -8.41 15.69 15.57
C VAL A 121 -8.11 16.06 14.12
N ARG A 122 -6.85 15.96 13.75
CA ARG A 122 -6.35 16.02 12.37
C ARG A 122 -5.58 14.74 12.08
N VAL A 123 -5.76 14.19 10.90
CA VAL A 123 -5.00 13.01 10.45
C VAL A 123 -4.12 13.43 9.29
N LEU A 124 -2.83 13.18 9.44
CA LEU A 124 -1.79 13.53 8.47
C LEU A 124 -1.22 12.26 7.86
N GLN A 125 -1.08 12.23 6.55
CA GLN A 125 -0.43 11.12 5.86
C GLN A 125 1.08 11.16 6.14
N ALA A 126 1.63 10.08 6.69
CA ALA A 126 3.08 9.92 6.82
C ALA A 126 3.72 9.66 5.45
N SER A 127 4.93 10.17 5.27
CA SER A 127 5.79 9.83 4.14
C SER A 127 6.79 8.72 4.53
N THR A 128 7.67 8.35 3.61
CA THR A 128 8.72 7.37 3.92
C THR A 128 9.83 7.91 4.83
N LEU A 129 9.97 9.24 4.91
CA LEU A 129 10.97 9.91 5.76
C LEU A 129 10.35 10.63 6.96
N ILE A 130 9.05 10.91 6.96
CA ILE A 130 8.37 11.69 8.00
C ILE A 130 7.21 10.91 8.59
N GLY A 131 7.22 10.76 9.91
CA GLY A 131 6.21 10.03 10.66
C GLY A 131 6.52 8.54 10.79
N PRO A 132 5.52 7.72 11.19
CA PRO A 132 5.72 6.28 11.37
C PRO A 132 5.88 5.55 10.04
N SER A 133 6.80 4.60 9.99
CA SER A 133 7.03 3.74 8.83
C SER A 133 6.13 2.50 8.87
N ASP A 134 5.72 2.02 7.70
CA ASP A 134 4.93 0.79 7.53
C ASP A 134 5.45 -0.04 6.36
N ASN A 135 6.19 -1.08 6.67
CA ASN A 135 6.76 -1.99 5.67
C ASN A 135 5.71 -2.91 5.03
N PHE A 136 4.54 -3.07 5.65
CA PHE A 136 3.47 -3.91 5.11
C PHE A 136 2.58 -3.17 4.09
N GLY A 137 2.49 -1.84 4.18
CA GLY A 137 1.63 -1.02 3.33
C GLY A 137 0.13 -1.15 3.65
N THR A 138 -0.71 -0.68 2.74
CA THR A 138 -2.17 -0.68 2.89
C THR A 138 -2.79 -1.73 2.00
N GLY A 139 -3.17 -2.87 2.59
CA GLY A 139 -3.72 -4.01 1.86
C GLY A 139 -4.31 -5.08 2.78
N GLY A 140 -4.90 -6.12 2.18
CA GLY A 140 -5.42 -7.28 2.90
C GLY A 140 -6.51 -6.99 3.93
N SER A 141 -7.13 -5.80 3.91
CA SER A 141 -8.11 -5.33 4.91
C SER A 141 -7.57 -5.37 6.36
N ALA A 142 -6.26 -5.17 6.53
CA ALA A 142 -5.57 -5.35 7.81
C ALA A 142 -5.35 -4.05 8.58
N SER A 143 -5.54 -2.88 7.98
CA SER A 143 -5.19 -1.59 8.60
C SER A 143 -5.82 -1.38 9.97
N ILE A 144 -7.13 -1.55 10.10
CA ILE A 144 -7.82 -1.36 11.39
C ILE A 144 -7.62 -2.58 12.31
N SER A 145 -7.78 -3.81 11.79
CA SER A 145 -7.63 -5.01 12.62
C SER A 145 -6.21 -5.17 13.18
N GLY A 146 -5.20 -4.76 12.42
CA GLY A 146 -3.79 -4.80 12.85
C GLY A 146 -3.42 -3.67 13.80
N LEU A 147 -3.94 -2.46 13.58
CA LEU A 147 -3.57 -1.27 14.36
C LEU A 147 -4.49 -1.01 15.56
N TYR A 148 -5.63 -1.67 15.67
CA TYR A 148 -6.61 -1.36 16.73
C TYR A 148 -6.01 -1.41 18.15
N LEU A 149 -5.42 -2.52 18.54
CA LEU A 149 -4.80 -2.65 19.85
C LEU A 149 -3.47 -1.91 19.96
N PRO A 150 -2.54 -2.03 19.00
CA PRO A 150 -1.29 -1.28 19.06
C PRO A 150 -1.48 0.23 19.19
N LEU A 151 -2.35 0.84 18.39
CA LEU A 151 -2.57 2.30 18.43
C LEU A 151 -3.28 2.71 19.72
N ARG A 152 -4.22 1.92 20.23
CA ARG A 152 -4.81 2.14 21.56
C ARG A 152 -3.75 2.14 22.65
N GLN A 153 -2.86 1.14 22.62
CA GLN A 153 -1.81 1.00 23.65
C GLN A 153 -0.83 2.18 23.58
N LEU A 154 -0.43 2.59 22.37
CA LEU A 154 0.42 3.73 22.17
C LEU A 154 -0.19 5.03 22.74
N ALA A 155 -1.47 5.27 22.42
CA ALA A 155 -2.20 6.43 22.92
C ALA A 155 -2.42 6.37 24.46
N ALA A 156 -2.68 5.18 25.02
CA ALA A 156 -2.80 4.99 26.47
C ALA A 156 -1.46 5.26 27.18
N ASN A 157 -0.35 4.77 26.63
CA ASN A 157 0.97 5.06 27.17
C ASN A 157 1.28 6.56 27.12
N TYR A 158 0.95 7.23 26.03
CA TYR A 158 1.14 8.68 25.93
C TYR A 158 0.25 9.43 26.91
N ARG A 159 -1.04 9.06 27.04
CA ARG A 159 -1.92 9.61 28.06
C ARG A 159 -1.34 9.46 29.47
N PHE A 160 -0.76 8.31 29.79
CA PHE A 160 -0.13 8.06 31.08
C PHE A 160 1.06 9.03 31.32
N MET A 161 1.93 9.17 30.34
CA MET A 161 3.08 10.11 30.41
C MET A 161 2.61 11.56 30.64
N LEU A 162 1.61 12.00 29.89
CA LEU A 162 1.01 13.33 30.00
C LEU A 162 0.30 13.55 31.35
N THR A 163 -0.36 12.52 31.88
CA THR A 163 -1.02 12.54 33.19
C THR A 163 0.02 12.73 34.29
N THR A 164 1.13 11.99 34.23
CA THR A 164 2.23 12.15 35.19
C THR A 164 2.80 13.57 35.15
N ALA A 165 3.03 14.11 33.95
CA ALA A 165 3.50 15.49 33.78
C ALA A 165 2.50 16.53 34.34
N ALA A 166 1.21 16.30 34.14
CA ALA A 166 0.17 17.18 34.66
C ALA A 166 0.09 17.17 36.18
N ILE A 167 0.20 16.00 36.82
CA ILE A 167 0.24 15.86 38.29
C ILE A 167 1.43 16.62 38.86
N GLU A 168 2.62 16.44 38.29
CA GLU A 168 3.83 17.13 38.73
C GLU A 168 3.73 18.67 38.57
N THR A 169 3.11 19.12 37.47
CA THR A 169 2.95 20.55 37.19
C THR A 169 1.89 21.21 38.06
N LEU A 170 0.78 20.56 38.31
CA LEU A 170 -0.35 21.10 39.10
C LEU A 170 -0.25 20.79 40.58
N GLY A 171 0.65 19.89 41.00
CA GLY A 171 0.92 19.55 42.41
C GLY A 171 -0.14 18.68 43.08
N GLU A 172 -1.15 18.18 42.33
CA GLU A 172 -2.23 17.34 42.83
C GLU A 172 -2.77 16.38 41.76
N SER A 173 -3.55 15.40 42.18
CA SER A 173 -4.19 14.46 41.26
C SER A 173 -5.10 15.15 40.25
N VAL A 174 -5.11 14.66 39.01
CA VAL A 174 -5.88 15.24 37.91
C VAL A 174 -6.87 14.24 37.33
N ASN A 175 -7.97 14.75 36.80
CA ASN A 175 -8.89 14.01 35.94
C ASN A 175 -8.79 14.55 34.51
N LEU A 176 -8.64 13.66 33.53
CA LEU A 176 -8.62 14.01 32.11
C LEU A 176 -10.04 13.90 31.53
N SER A 177 -10.48 14.96 30.87
CA SER A 177 -11.71 14.93 30.09
C SER A 177 -11.65 16.00 29.01
N GLN A 178 -12.11 15.68 27.80
CA GLN A 178 -12.16 16.59 26.66
C GLN A 178 -10.80 17.26 26.35
N GLY A 179 -9.70 16.51 26.47
CA GLY A 179 -8.36 17.00 26.22
C GLY A 179 -7.80 17.94 27.28
N ILE A 180 -8.40 18.01 28.47
CA ILE A 180 -8.04 18.92 29.55
C ILE A 180 -7.91 18.17 30.86
N PHE A 181 -6.77 18.26 31.50
CA PHE A 181 -6.55 17.85 32.89
C PHE A 181 -7.17 18.88 33.84
N ARG A 182 -7.88 18.41 34.87
CA ARG A 182 -8.46 19.23 35.92
C ARG A 182 -8.15 18.64 37.28
N THR A 183 -7.78 19.50 38.21
CA THR A 183 -7.62 19.16 39.62
C THR A 183 -8.94 19.34 40.37
N ALA A 184 -8.99 18.86 41.62
CA ALA A 184 -10.15 19.09 42.50
C ALA A 184 -10.40 20.60 42.76
N ASN A 185 -9.35 21.42 42.74
CA ASN A 185 -9.41 22.87 42.93
C ASN A 185 -9.64 23.66 41.61
N ASN A 186 -10.05 22.97 40.51
CA ASN A 186 -10.30 23.55 39.21
C ASN A 186 -9.06 24.17 38.48
N ALA A 187 -7.84 23.89 38.92
CA ALA A 187 -6.68 24.18 38.10
C ALA A 187 -6.70 23.27 36.86
N THR A 188 -6.27 23.82 35.73
CA THR A 188 -6.36 23.14 34.44
C THR A 188 -5.06 23.15 33.66
N LEU A 189 -4.81 22.10 32.90
CA LEU A 189 -3.72 21.99 31.93
C LEU A 189 -4.23 21.22 30.71
N THR A 190 -4.04 21.74 29.49
CA THR A 190 -4.43 21.01 28.27
C THR A 190 -3.44 19.92 27.94
N LEU A 191 -3.84 18.92 27.15
CA LEU A 191 -2.92 17.90 26.63
C LEU A 191 -1.78 18.53 25.84
N GLY A 192 -2.08 19.53 24.99
CA GLY A 192 -1.07 20.24 24.22
C GLY A 192 -0.08 21.01 25.09
N SER A 193 -0.56 21.68 26.14
CA SER A 193 0.32 22.37 27.09
C SER A 193 1.17 21.38 27.89
N ALA A 194 0.62 20.23 28.30
CA ALA A 194 1.37 19.19 28.97
C ALA A 194 2.47 18.60 28.06
N ALA A 195 2.16 18.36 26.78
CA ALA A 195 3.12 17.87 25.80
C ALA A 195 4.26 18.85 25.51
N ALA A 196 4.01 20.14 25.63
CA ALA A 196 4.99 21.22 25.42
C ALA A 196 5.93 21.46 26.62
N LEU A 197 5.74 20.75 27.73
CA LEU A 197 6.60 20.94 28.92
C LEU A 197 8.05 20.51 28.60
N PRO A 198 9.05 21.31 29.01
CA PRO A 198 10.45 21.00 28.78
C PRO A 198 10.91 19.88 29.74
N ARG A 199 10.75 18.64 29.34
CA ARG A 199 11.13 17.45 30.11
C ARG A 199 11.60 16.30 29.24
N GLU A 200 12.32 15.37 29.81
CA GLU A 200 12.58 14.09 29.19
C GLU A 200 11.32 13.20 29.28
N TRP A 201 10.90 12.68 28.14
CA TRP A 201 9.75 11.80 28.04
C TRP A 201 10.18 10.35 28.15
N VAL A 202 9.80 9.71 29.24
CA VAL A 202 10.15 8.31 29.53
C VAL A 202 8.90 7.44 29.34
N MET A 203 9.03 6.41 28.52
CA MET A 203 7.98 5.43 28.33
C MET A 203 7.73 4.65 29.63
N PRO A 204 6.47 4.32 29.95
CA PRO A 204 6.18 3.48 31.10
C PRO A 204 6.81 2.09 30.94
N GLU A 205 7.38 1.54 32.01
CA GLU A 205 7.95 0.19 32.03
C GLU A 205 6.90 -0.89 31.76
N GLU A 206 5.69 -0.69 32.26
CA GLU A 206 4.53 -1.53 31.99
C GLU A 206 3.54 -0.78 31.11
N SER A 207 2.82 -1.53 30.27
CA SER A 207 1.78 -0.96 29.41
C SER A 207 0.68 -0.29 30.24
N ALA A 208 0.39 0.97 29.96
CA ALA A 208 -0.67 1.72 30.62
C ALA A 208 -2.05 1.06 30.36
N PRO A 209 -2.98 1.12 31.34
CA PRO A 209 -4.29 0.52 31.21
C PRO A 209 -5.09 1.17 30.06
N LEU A 210 -5.70 0.33 29.23
CA LEU A 210 -6.59 0.77 28.18
C LEU A 210 -7.93 1.23 28.76
N LYS A 211 -8.54 2.23 28.15
CA LYS A 211 -9.89 2.66 28.46
C LYS A 211 -10.88 1.48 28.25
N PRO A 212 -11.74 1.15 29.23
CA PRO A 212 -12.69 0.05 29.09
C PRO A 212 -13.77 0.40 28.07
N LYS A 213 -14.31 -0.61 27.38
CA LYS A 213 -15.34 -0.42 26.33
C LYS A 213 -16.60 0.31 26.83
N SER A 214 -16.94 0.14 28.11
CA SER A 214 -18.08 0.82 28.75
C SER A 214 -17.94 2.34 28.82
N GLU A 215 -16.71 2.85 28.70
CA GLU A 215 -16.39 4.27 28.77
C GLU A 215 -16.13 4.90 27.39
N PHE A 216 -16.32 4.16 26.29
CA PHE A 216 -16.11 4.67 24.96
C PHE A 216 -17.08 5.79 24.60
N LEU A 217 -16.52 6.91 24.18
CA LEU A 217 -17.25 8.10 23.74
C LEU A 217 -17.25 8.25 22.22
N LEU A 218 -16.18 7.81 21.56
CA LEU A 218 -15.96 7.99 20.12
C LEU A 218 -16.04 6.65 19.36
N ILE A 219 -15.35 5.60 19.84
CA ILE A 219 -15.38 4.28 19.17
C ILE A 219 -16.80 3.70 19.16
N GLY A 220 -17.25 3.27 17.98
CA GLY A 220 -18.61 2.76 17.79
C GLY A 220 -19.67 3.83 17.55
N LYS A 221 -19.27 5.10 17.48
CA LYS A 221 -20.17 6.21 17.09
C LYS A 221 -19.96 6.57 15.61
N SER A 222 -21.05 7.02 14.99
CA SER A 222 -20.99 7.60 13.65
C SER A 222 -20.46 9.02 13.75
N LEU A 223 -19.24 9.22 13.30
CA LEU A 223 -18.58 10.52 13.29
C LEU A 223 -18.38 10.99 11.83
N PRO A 224 -18.36 12.31 11.59
CA PRO A 224 -17.98 12.84 10.28
C PRO A 224 -16.56 12.37 9.90
N ARG A 225 -16.32 12.09 8.63
CA ARG A 225 -14.97 11.84 8.14
C ARG A 225 -14.05 13.02 8.42
N VAL A 226 -12.79 12.75 8.78
CA VAL A 226 -11.80 13.82 9.06
C VAL A 226 -11.49 14.68 7.83
N ASP A 227 -11.71 14.15 6.64
CA ASP A 227 -11.36 14.74 5.35
C ASP A 227 -12.59 15.27 4.55
N TYR A 228 -13.81 15.15 5.09
CA TYR A 228 -15.02 15.47 4.31
C TYR A 228 -15.06 16.94 3.85
N ARG A 229 -14.58 17.86 4.70
CA ARG A 229 -14.57 19.29 4.37
C ARG A 229 -13.65 19.58 3.20
N ASP A 230 -12.44 19.04 3.23
CA ASP A 230 -11.43 19.22 2.19
C ASP A 230 -11.90 18.63 0.85
N MET A 231 -12.60 17.47 0.90
CA MET A 231 -13.21 16.88 -0.29
C MET A 231 -14.30 17.80 -0.89
N LEU A 232 -15.12 18.43 -0.04
CA LEU A 232 -16.18 19.33 -0.50
C LEU A 232 -15.65 20.68 -1.02
N THR A 233 -14.50 21.11 -0.54
CA THR A 233 -13.84 22.37 -0.94
C THR A 233 -12.76 22.18 -1.99
N ALA A 234 -12.65 21.00 -2.56
CA ALA A 234 -11.68 20.63 -3.60
C ALA A 234 -10.21 20.93 -3.22
N VAL A 235 -9.85 20.72 -1.96
CA VAL A 235 -8.44 20.77 -1.54
C VAL A 235 -7.68 19.66 -2.27
N PRO A 236 -6.56 19.96 -2.97
CA PRO A 236 -5.80 18.98 -3.73
C PRO A 236 -5.36 17.78 -2.88
N ARG A 237 -5.72 16.57 -3.27
CA ARG A 237 -5.41 15.33 -2.54
C ARG A 237 -4.97 14.18 -3.44
N TYR A 238 -5.27 14.26 -4.73
CA TYR A 238 -4.91 13.26 -5.72
C TYR A 238 -3.63 13.66 -6.45
N ALA A 239 -2.92 12.68 -7.01
CA ALA A 239 -1.68 12.96 -7.69
C ALA A 239 -1.85 13.88 -8.91
N TYR A 240 -2.99 13.81 -9.59
CA TYR A 240 -3.31 14.71 -10.70
C TYR A 240 -3.39 16.20 -10.30
N ASP A 241 -3.63 16.49 -9.02
CA ASP A 241 -3.73 17.84 -8.48
C ASP A 241 -2.36 18.41 -8.06
N MET A 242 -1.32 17.59 -8.04
CA MET A 242 -0.02 17.97 -7.51
C MET A 242 0.80 18.79 -8.52
N HIS A 243 1.51 19.80 -8.01
CA HIS A 243 2.37 20.69 -8.78
C HIS A 243 3.56 21.13 -7.96
N ALA A 244 4.50 21.80 -8.59
CA ALA A 244 5.73 22.27 -7.99
C ALA A 244 5.49 23.13 -6.77
N SER A 245 6.31 22.95 -5.74
CA SER A 245 6.30 23.75 -4.52
C SER A 245 6.71 25.20 -4.82
N ALA A 246 7.52 25.42 -5.84
CA ALA A 246 7.91 26.73 -6.35
C ALA A 246 8.18 26.66 -7.86
N GLY A 247 7.86 27.74 -8.56
CA GLY A 247 8.09 27.82 -10.01
C GLY A 247 7.10 27.00 -10.86
N PRO A 248 7.42 26.78 -12.14
CA PRO A 248 6.56 26.06 -13.06
C PRO A 248 6.63 24.54 -12.83
N THR A 249 5.51 23.86 -13.00
CA THR A 249 5.45 22.41 -13.15
C THR A 249 5.63 22.03 -14.63
N TYR A 250 6.49 21.07 -14.89
CA TYR A 250 6.61 20.46 -16.19
C TYR A 250 5.87 19.11 -16.23
N TYR A 251 5.57 18.66 -17.44
CA TYR A 251 4.79 17.42 -17.62
C TYR A 251 5.66 16.39 -18.34
N GLY A 252 5.65 15.18 -17.81
CA GLY A 252 6.38 14.06 -18.36
C GLY A 252 5.47 13.01 -18.98
N ALA A 253 5.95 12.39 -20.05
CA ALA A 253 5.31 11.19 -20.64
C ALA A 253 6.40 10.20 -21.05
N ALA A 254 6.23 8.93 -20.70
CA ALA A 254 7.10 7.85 -21.15
C ALA A 254 6.55 7.19 -22.41
N ALA A 255 7.43 6.75 -23.30
CA ALA A 255 7.06 5.88 -24.40
C ALA A 255 6.53 4.54 -23.84
N ARG A 256 5.48 4.04 -24.44
CA ARG A 256 4.85 2.78 -24.01
C ARG A 256 5.19 1.64 -24.96
N PRO A 257 5.64 0.49 -24.45
CA PRO A 257 5.83 -0.67 -25.30
C PRO A 257 4.48 -1.15 -25.85
N PRO A 258 4.44 -1.63 -27.08
CA PRO A 258 3.20 -2.13 -27.69
C PRO A 258 2.70 -3.44 -27.06
N MET A 259 3.55 -4.12 -26.29
CA MET A 259 3.28 -5.38 -25.60
C MET A 259 3.98 -5.40 -24.25
N ILE A 260 3.31 -5.92 -23.23
CA ILE A 260 3.90 -6.14 -21.89
C ILE A 260 5.10 -7.08 -22.01
N GLY A 261 6.23 -6.67 -21.42
CA GLY A 261 7.46 -7.44 -21.47
C GLY A 261 8.39 -7.13 -22.68
N ALA A 262 7.98 -6.23 -23.57
CA ALA A 262 8.88 -5.73 -24.61
C ALA A 262 10.02 -4.91 -24.00
N THR A 263 11.19 -4.95 -24.64
CA THR A 263 12.36 -4.17 -24.26
C THR A 263 12.75 -3.21 -25.38
N MET A 264 13.38 -2.10 -25.01
CA MET A 264 13.86 -1.13 -25.99
C MET A 264 15.15 -1.59 -26.66
N GLY A 265 15.22 -1.45 -27.97
CA GLY A 265 16.43 -1.41 -28.75
C GLY A 265 16.87 0.03 -29.05
N ASP A 266 17.13 0.34 -30.29
CA ASP A 266 17.58 1.68 -30.72
C ASP A 266 16.43 2.71 -30.54
N VAL A 267 16.82 3.94 -30.14
CA VAL A 267 15.86 5.04 -29.89
C VAL A 267 16.32 6.28 -30.70
N SER A 268 15.43 6.77 -31.57
CA SER A 268 15.61 8.07 -32.22
C SER A 268 14.71 9.13 -31.59
N THR A 269 15.32 10.20 -31.11
CA THR A 269 14.63 11.28 -30.38
C THR A 269 14.43 12.55 -31.22
N GLY A 270 14.94 12.61 -32.42
CA GLY A 270 15.02 13.86 -33.21
C GLY A 270 13.70 14.52 -33.48
N THR A 271 12.67 13.73 -33.85
CA THR A 271 11.31 14.23 -34.12
C THR A 271 10.62 14.75 -32.85
N ALA A 272 10.76 14.03 -31.74
CA ALA A 272 10.22 14.45 -30.45
C ALA A 272 10.86 15.76 -29.94
N ARG A 273 12.20 15.87 -30.01
CA ARG A 273 12.93 17.06 -29.58
C ARG A 273 12.62 18.31 -30.41
N ALA A 274 12.16 18.14 -31.65
CA ALA A 274 11.84 19.25 -32.53
C ALA A 274 10.49 19.91 -32.23
N LEU A 275 9.65 19.32 -31.38
CA LEU A 275 8.34 19.90 -31.06
C LEU A 275 8.50 21.13 -30.13
N PRO A 276 7.73 22.22 -30.37
CA PRO A 276 8.02 23.53 -29.79
C PRO A 276 7.87 23.63 -28.27
N GLU A 277 7.06 22.78 -27.65
CA GLU A 277 6.85 22.79 -26.19
C GLU A 277 7.70 21.76 -25.44
N VAL A 278 8.49 20.96 -26.14
CA VAL A 278 9.39 19.99 -25.54
C VAL A 278 10.57 20.71 -24.90
N VAL A 279 10.82 20.36 -23.64
CA VAL A 279 11.91 20.92 -22.84
C VAL A 279 13.10 19.99 -22.83
N ASP A 280 12.86 18.67 -22.66
CA ASP A 280 13.90 17.66 -22.69
C ASP A 280 13.37 16.29 -23.11
N VAL A 281 14.27 15.40 -23.50
CA VAL A 281 14.01 13.99 -23.79
C VAL A 281 15.06 13.15 -23.09
N VAL A 282 14.64 12.26 -22.24
CA VAL A 282 15.47 11.40 -21.40
C VAL A 282 15.42 9.98 -21.95
N VAL A 283 16.57 9.38 -22.18
CA VAL A 283 16.71 7.97 -22.59
C VAL A 283 17.74 7.32 -21.66
N ILE A 284 17.34 6.34 -20.87
CA ILE A 284 18.19 5.62 -19.93
C ILE A 284 17.75 4.15 -19.90
N ASP A 285 18.66 3.23 -20.16
CA ASP A 285 18.39 1.79 -20.18
C ASP A 285 17.11 1.43 -20.96
N ASN A 286 16.13 0.84 -20.31
CA ASN A 286 14.84 0.46 -20.90
C ASN A 286 13.75 1.53 -20.68
N PHE A 287 14.14 2.82 -20.63
CA PHE A 287 13.23 3.95 -20.44
C PHE A 287 13.51 5.06 -21.44
N ALA A 288 12.46 5.52 -22.11
CA ALA A 288 12.49 6.75 -22.92
C ALA A 288 11.28 7.61 -22.54
N GLY A 289 11.52 8.88 -22.22
CA GLY A 289 10.47 9.81 -21.82
C GLY A 289 10.76 11.23 -22.26
N VAL A 290 9.70 12.01 -22.34
CA VAL A 290 9.73 13.42 -22.75
C VAL A 290 9.27 14.30 -21.60
N ILE A 291 9.87 15.47 -21.48
CA ILE A 291 9.46 16.56 -20.60
C ILE A 291 8.99 17.73 -21.47
N ALA A 292 7.78 18.24 -21.21
CA ALA A 292 7.20 19.36 -21.92
C ALA A 292 6.52 20.36 -20.98
N LYS A 293 6.14 21.51 -21.53
CA LYS A 293 5.45 22.58 -20.77
C LYS A 293 4.00 22.25 -20.47
N THR A 294 3.37 21.39 -21.26
CA THR A 294 2.00 20.94 -21.07
C THR A 294 1.92 19.41 -21.14
N ARG A 295 0.88 18.84 -20.55
CA ARG A 295 0.66 17.39 -20.54
C ARG A 295 0.41 16.85 -21.95
N GLU A 296 -0.39 17.55 -22.71
CA GLU A 296 -0.74 17.21 -24.09
C GLU A 296 0.51 17.22 -24.99
N ALA A 297 1.40 18.22 -24.80
CA ALA A 297 2.66 18.29 -25.54
C ALA A 297 3.59 17.13 -25.14
N ALA A 298 3.64 16.75 -23.86
CA ALA A 298 4.44 15.60 -23.43
C ALA A 298 3.94 14.30 -24.07
N TRP A 299 2.63 14.05 -24.09
CA TRP A 299 2.03 12.88 -24.72
C TRP A 299 2.28 12.85 -26.23
N ALA A 300 2.02 13.98 -26.91
CA ALA A 300 2.23 14.08 -28.36
C ALA A 300 3.70 13.87 -28.74
N ALA A 301 4.63 14.31 -27.90
CA ALA A 301 6.06 14.13 -28.13
C ALA A 301 6.52 12.70 -27.81
N ALA A 302 5.98 12.06 -26.78
CA ALA A 302 6.26 10.66 -26.48
C ALA A 302 5.84 9.72 -27.62
N ASP A 303 4.69 10.03 -28.27
CA ASP A 303 4.22 9.30 -29.47
C ASP A 303 5.11 9.52 -30.72
N LYS A 304 6.05 10.48 -30.70
CA LYS A 304 7.01 10.75 -31.77
C LYS A 304 8.41 10.20 -31.49
N LEU A 305 8.61 9.52 -30.37
CA LEU A 305 9.81 8.76 -30.14
C LEU A 305 9.79 7.54 -31.08
N ASP A 306 10.83 7.40 -31.90
CA ASP A 306 10.99 6.26 -32.79
C ASP A 306 11.85 5.21 -32.06
N ILE A 307 11.22 4.12 -31.67
CA ILE A 307 11.82 3.10 -30.81
C ILE A 307 11.71 1.73 -31.49
N GLU A 308 12.83 1.07 -31.65
CA GLU A 308 12.86 -0.34 -32.02
C GLU A 308 12.51 -1.20 -30.80
N TRP A 309 11.35 -1.84 -30.82
CA TRP A 309 10.90 -2.69 -29.73
C TRP A 309 11.24 -4.16 -29.99
N VAL A 310 11.96 -4.78 -29.06
CA VAL A 310 12.16 -6.23 -29.02
C VAL A 310 10.97 -6.85 -28.31
N LEU A 311 10.11 -7.53 -29.05
CA LEU A 311 8.85 -8.08 -28.55
C LEU A 311 9.06 -9.47 -27.93
N PRO A 312 8.40 -9.81 -26.81
CA PRO A 312 8.34 -11.17 -26.31
C PRO A 312 7.47 -12.04 -27.22
N HIS A 313 7.54 -13.34 -27.04
CA HIS A 313 6.63 -14.26 -27.73
C HIS A 313 5.18 -13.94 -27.33
N PRO A 314 4.26 -13.70 -28.30
CA PRO A 314 2.86 -13.49 -27.99
C PRO A 314 2.23 -14.78 -27.45
N VAL A 315 1.38 -14.64 -26.44
CA VAL A 315 0.61 -15.78 -25.90
C VAL A 315 -0.67 -15.92 -26.69
N GLU A 316 -0.85 -17.07 -27.34
CA GLU A 316 -2.04 -17.39 -28.09
C GLU A 316 -3.19 -17.85 -27.17
N GLN A 317 -4.44 -17.63 -27.61
CA GLN A 317 -5.62 -18.04 -26.85
C GLN A 317 -5.65 -19.55 -26.57
N SER A 318 -5.16 -20.39 -27.52
CA SER A 318 -5.06 -21.85 -27.35
C SER A 318 -4.09 -22.25 -26.25
N GLU A 319 -2.94 -21.58 -26.14
CA GLU A 319 -1.96 -21.84 -25.08
C GLU A 319 -2.53 -21.50 -23.69
N LEU A 320 -3.31 -20.41 -23.63
CA LEU A 320 -4.00 -20.02 -22.41
C LEU A 320 -5.08 -21.03 -22.01
N GLU A 321 -5.88 -21.52 -22.94
CA GLU A 321 -6.91 -22.54 -22.70
C GLU A 321 -6.29 -23.85 -22.19
N GLU A 322 -5.17 -24.27 -22.78
CA GLU A 322 -4.42 -25.44 -22.36
C GLU A 322 -3.83 -25.26 -20.93
N ALA A 323 -3.24 -24.10 -20.66
CA ALA A 323 -2.69 -23.77 -19.34
C ALA A 323 -3.75 -23.73 -18.23
N LEU A 324 -5.01 -23.45 -18.59
CA LEU A 324 -6.14 -23.41 -17.65
C LEU A 324 -6.88 -24.76 -17.54
N ASP A 325 -6.44 -25.81 -18.23
CA ASP A 325 -7.12 -27.10 -18.15
C ASP A 325 -6.74 -27.84 -16.88
N PRO A 326 -7.66 -28.01 -15.90
CA PRO A 326 -7.35 -28.67 -14.62
C PRO A 326 -7.10 -30.18 -14.79
N THR A 327 -7.35 -30.75 -15.96
CA THR A 327 -7.10 -32.19 -16.23
C THR A 327 -5.67 -32.46 -16.66
N THR A 328 -4.97 -31.47 -17.18
CA THR A 328 -3.58 -31.56 -17.66
C THR A 328 -2.58 -30.89 -16.71
N ALA A 329 -3.06 -30.02 -15.81
CA ALA A 329 -2.22 -29.29 -14.89
C ALA A 329 -1.69 -30.17 -13.73
N ASP A 330 -0.47 -29.88 -13.28
CA ASP A 330 0.10 -30.47 -12.06
C ASP A 330 -0.72 -30.02 -10.84
N ALA A 331 -1.54 -30.92 -10.30
CA ALA A 331 -2.43 -30.61 -9.20
C ALA A 331 -1.70 -30.60 -7.84
N ILE A 332 -1.93 -29.56 -7.04
CA ILE A 332 -1.50 -29.47 -5.64
C ILE A 332 -2.74 -29.60 -4.75
N THR A 333 -2.75 -30.64 -3.92
CA THR A 333 -3.85 -30.81 -2.94
C THR A 333 -3.69 -29.80 -1.80
N LEU A 334 -4.54 -28.80 -1.76
CA LEU A 334 -4.54 -27.77 -0.70
C LEU A 334 -5.20 -28.28 0.59
N LYS A 335 -6.28 -29.02 0.45
CA LYS A 335 -7.02 -29.58 1.58
C LYS A 335 -7.70 -30.88 1.17
N ARG A 336 -7.58 -31.90 2.02
CA ARG A 336 -8.31 -33.15 1.87
C ARG A 336 -8.93 -33.55 3.20
N ASN A 337 -10.21 -33.84 3.20
CA ASN A 337 -10.93 -34.33 4.37
C ASN A 337 -11.87 -35.48 3.94
N GLY A 338 -11.60 -36.68 4.45
CA GLY A 338 -12.37 -37.87 4.10
C GLY A 338 -12.10 -38.38 2.66
N LYS A 339 -13.03 -39.21 2.19
CA LYS A 339 -13.06 -39.80 0.84
C LYS A 339 -14.34 -39.33 0.13
N VAL A 340 -14.19 -38.48 -0.86
CA VAL A 340 -15.31 -37.88 -1.59
C VAL A 340 -15.70 -38.65 -2.85
N GLU A 341 -14.78 -39.42 -3.41
CA GLU A 341 -14.89 -40.11 -4.68
C GLU A 341 -16.13 -41.05 -4.77
N PRO A 342 -16.48 -41.86 -3.74
CA PRO A 342 -17.66 -42.69 -3.78
C PRO A 342 -19.00 -41.95 -3.91
N LEU A 343 -19.08 -40.74 -3.36
CA LEU A 343 -20.27 -39.91 -3.45
C LEU A 343 -20.31 -39.14 -4.76
N LEU A 344 -19.17 -38.61 -5.21
CA LEU A 344 -19.07 -37.88 -6.47
C LEU A 344 -19.22 -38.75 -7.72
N SER A 345 -19.09 -40.08 -7.58
CA SER A 345 -19.34 -41.04 -8.67
C SER A 345 -20.81 -41.39 -8.84
N ARG A 346 -21.69 -40.95 -7.96
CA ARG A 346 -23.14 -41.22 -8.05
C ARG A 346 -23.77 -40.44 -9.21
N PRO A 347 -24.83 -41.01 -9.87
CA PRO A 347 -25.47 -40.34 -11.02
C PRO A 347 -26.07 -38.93 -10.72
N ASN A 348 -26.46 -38.70 -9.47
CA ASN A 348 -27.04 -37.44 -9.03
C ASN A 348 -25.98 -36.48 -8.42
N ALA A 349 -24.69 -36.75 -8.56
CA ALA A 349 -23.66 -35.81 -8.21
C ALA A 349 -23.72 -34.57 -9.12
N LEU A 350 -23.69 -33.39 -8.52
CA LEU A 350 -23.70 -32.13 -9.24
C LEU A 350 -22.31 -31.82 -9.77
N ARG A 351 -22.25 -31.26 -10.97
CA ARG A 351 -20.99 -30.82 -11.58
C ARG A 351 -21.20 -29.47 -12.25
N ALA A 352 -20.19 -28.58 -12.11
CA ALA A 352 -20.21 -27.28 -12.72
C ALA A 352 -18.78 -26.86 -13.11
N ASP A 353 -18.66 -26.22 -14.26
CA ASP A 353 -17.42 -25.60 -14.76
C ASP A 353 -17.64 -24.10 -14.81
N TYR A 354 -16.77 -23.32 -14.15
CA TYR A 354 -16.81 -21.88 -14.13
C TYR A 354 -15.51 -21.32 -14.69
N ARG A 355 -15.63 -20.24 -15.44
CA ARG A 355 -14.48 -19.52 -15.99
C ARG A 355 -14.58 -18.04 -15.67
N THR A 356 -13.43 -17.43 -15.37
CA THR A 356 -13.31 -15.99 -15.32
C THR A 356 -12.31 -15.52 -16.37
N PRO A 357 -12.62 -14.45 -17.13
CA PRO A 357 -11.68 -13.89 -18.09
C PRO A 357 -10.58 -13.08 -17.40
N PHE A 358 -9.60 -12.62 -18.17
CA PHE A 358 -8.79 -11.48 -17.79
C PHE A 358 -9.66 -10.30 -17.45
N ALA A 359 -9.32 -9.55 -16.42
CA ALA A 359 -10.02 -8.33 -16.07
C ALA A 359 -9.04 -7.22 -15.73
N ALA A 360 -9.20 -6.07 -16.37
CA ALA A 360 -8.50 -4.85 -16.03
C ALA A 360 -9.01 -4.32 -14.68
N THR A 361 -8.16 -3.68 -13.92
CA THR A 361 -8.54 -3.00 -12.67
C THR A 361 -9.32 -1.73 -12.92
N ALA A 362 -9.09 -1.07 -14.05
CA ALA A 362 -9.82 0.09 -14.56
C ALA A 362 -10.06 1.17 -13.47
N VAL A 363 -9.02 1.48 -12.69
CA VAL A 363 -9.08 2.51 -11.64
C VAL A 363 -9.55 3.85 -12.22
N LEU A 364 -10.36 4.60 -11.47
CA LEU A 364 -10.95 5.84 -11.97
C LEU A 364 -9.88 6.90 -12.22
N GLU A 365 -8.93 7.07 -11.30
CA GLU A 365 -7.75 7.90 -11.49
C GLU A 365 -6.69 7.10 -12.25
N PRO A 366 -6.30 7.47 -13.50
CA PRO A 366 -5.17 6.84 -14.18
C PRO A 366 -3.87 6.97 -13.38
N GLN A 367 -2.84 6.18 -13.71
CA GLN A 367 -1.54 6.31 -13.08
C GLN A 367 -1.03 7.75 -13.21
N SER A 368 -0.67 8.34 -12.09
CA SER A 368 -0.11 9.68 -12.05
C SER A 368 0.86 9.82 -10.90
N SER A 369 1.87 10.64 -11.06
CA SER A 369 2.86 10.91 -10.01
C SER A 369 3.52 12.26 -10.27
N PHE A 370 3.85 12.95 -9.21
CA PHE A 370 4.63 14.17 -9.25
C PHE A 370 5.95 13.96 -8.54
N ALA A 371 7.04 14.42 -9.13
CA ALA A 371 8.38 14.34 -8.55
C ALA A 371 9.10 15.68 -8.63
N GLU A 372 9.76 16.07 -7.54
CA GLU A 372 10.62 17.25 -7.47
C GLU A 372 11.83 16.97 -6.58
N ARG A 373 12.96 17.58 -6.90
CA ARG A 373 14.16 17.52 -6.06
C ARG A 373 14.31 18.82 -5.28
N GLY A 374 14.37 18.71 -3.95
CA GLY A 374 14.56 19.87 -3.09
C GLY A 374 16.02 20.35 -3.03
N ASP A 375 16.23 21.51 -2.42
CA ASP A 375 17.57 22.08 -2.19
C ASP A 375 18.42 21.18 -1.27
N ASP A 376 17.77 20.41 -0.40
CA ASP A 376 18.36 19.34 0.45
C ASP A 376 18.75 18.08 -0.31
N GLN A 377 18.62 18.09 -1.63
CA GLN A 377 18.90 16.99 -2.55
C GLN A 377 17.98 15.76 -2.39
N VAL A 378 16.94 15.84 -1.57
CA VAL A 378 15.94 14.78 -1.44
C VAL A 378 14.97 14.84 -2.61
N LEU A 379 14.77 13.70 -3.26
CA LEU A 379 13.79 13.51 -4.33
C LEU A 379 12.43 13.20 -3.70
N ARG A 380 11.51 14.14 -3.77
CA ARG A 380 10.15 14.04 -3.22
C ARG A 380 9.17 13.58 -4.26
N ILE A 381 8.50 12.47 -3.97
CA ILE A 381 7.52 11.84 -4.85
C ILE A 381 6.15 11.89 -4.20
N ARG A 382 5.17 12.46 -4.90
CA ARG A 382 3.75 12.43 -4.52
C ARG A 382 3.03 11.51 -5.48
N THR A 383 2.50 10.40 -4.96
CA THR A 383 1.99 9.31 -5.81
C THR A 383 0.92 8.48 -5.10
N PRO A 384 -0.10 7.98 -5.83
CA PRO A 384 -1.14 7.13 -5.25
C PRO A 384 -0.64 5.69 -5.11
N THR A 385 0.16 5.41 -4.10
CA THR A 385 0.72 4.07 -3.84
C THR A 385 0.17 3.44 -2.56
N GLN A 386 -0.10 2.14 -2.58
CA GLN A 386 -0.45 1.35 -1.41
C GLN A 386 0.80 0.91 -0.61
N PHE A 387 1.99 0.98 -1.21
CA PHE A 387 3.25 0.50 -0.64
C PHE A 387 4.36 1.56 -0.77
N PRO A 388 4.31 2.66 -0.01
CA PRO A 388 5.25 3.77 -0.15
C PRO A 388 6.71 3.35 0.02
N ASN A 389 7.03 2.52 1.02
CA ASN A 389 8.40 2.05 1.24
C ASN A 389 8.92 1.20 0.06
N THR A 390 8.08 0.32 -0.50
CA THR A 390 8.46 -0.45 -1.69
C THR A 390 8.67 0.46 -2.90
N THR A 391 7.84 1.49 -3.03
CA THR A 391 7.98 2.49 -4.09
C THR A 391 9.30 3.26 -3.95
N ALA A 392 9.64 3.73 -2.74
CA ALA A 392 10.91 4.42 -2.45
C ALA A 392 12.12 3.53 -2.76
N LYS A 393 12.13 2.28 -2.29
CA LYS A 393 13.17 1.28 -2.58
C LYS A 393 13.35 1.03 -4.08
N THR A 394 12.23 0.94 -4.81
CA THR A 394 12.27 0.74 -6.27
C THR A 394 12.90 1.93 -6.98
N ILE A 395 12.51 3.15 -6.60
CA ILE A 395 13.05 4.39 -7.18
C ILE A 395 14.54 4.53 -6.85
N ALA A 396 14.93 4.36 -5.59
CA ALA A 396 16.32 4.45 -5.15
C ALA A 396 17.21 3.46 -5.93
N LYS A 397 16.76 2.21 -6.06
CA LYS A 397 17.45 1.19 -6.86
C LYS A 397 17.54 1.57 -8.35
N THR A 398 16.46 2.11 -8.93
CA THR A 398 16.44 2.48 -10.36
C THR A 398 17.40 3.63 -10.66
N LEU A 399 17.52 4.58 -9.73
CA LEU A 399 18.39 5.76 -9.88
C LEU A 399 19.81 5.55 -9.33
N ASP A 400 20.09 4.39 -8.73
CA ASP A 400 21.35 4.06 -8.04
C ASP A 400 21.72 5.12 -6.97
N ILE A 401 20.75 5.46 -6.13
CA ILE A 401 20.89 6.41 -5.00
C ILE A 401 20.47 5.77 -3.68
N ASP A 402 20.83 6.39 -2.55
CA ASP A 402 20.44 5.92 -1.22
C ASP A 402 18.93 6.11 -0.97
N GLU A 403 18.29 5.16 -0.27
CA GLU A 403 16.86 5.25 0.06
C GLU A 403 16.53 6.51 0.90
N THR A 404 17.46 7.02 1.69
CA THR A 404 17.30 8.26 2.47
C THR A 404 17.20 9.52 1.62
N GLN A 405 17.55 9.43 0.34
CA GLN A 405 17.39 10.51 -0.63
C GLN A 405 16.04 10.47 -1.37
N VAL A 406 15.16 9.51 -1.05
CA VAL A 406 13.85 9.36 -1.69
C VAL A 406 12.74 9.45 -0.65
N ASP A 407 11.94 10.49 -0.73
CA ASP A 407 10.77 10.70 0.12
C ASP A 407 9.48 10.46 -0.67
N VAL A 408 8.78 9.37 -0.37
CA VAL A 408 7.48 9.06 -0.98
C VAL A 408 6.36 9.46 -0.03
N LEU A 409 5.61 10.48 -0.41
CA LEU A 409 4.39 10.90 0.25
C LEU A 409 3.19 10.35 -0.53
N PRO A 410 2.45 9.37 0.01
CA PRO A 410 1.25 8.87 -0.64
C PRO A 410 0.19 9.96 -0.76
N THR A 411 -0.40 10.08 -1.95
CA THR A 411 -1.62 10.85 -2.17
C THR A 411 -2.86 9.99 -1.91
N TYR A 412 -4.04 10.58 -1.90
CA TYR A 412 -5.28 9.81 -1.96
C TYR A 412 -5.33 9.03 -3.27
N LEU A 413 -5.89 7.82 -3.21
CA LEU A 413 -6.01 6.97 -4.38
C LEU A 413 -7.41 7.07 -4.98
N GLY A 414 -7.48 7.42 -6.25
CA GLY A 414 -8.70 7.35 -7.06
C GLY A 414 -9.05 5.94 -7.52
N GLY A 415 -8.98 4.97 -6.57
CA GLY A 415 -9.14 3.54 -6.77
C GLY A 415 -7.81 2.81 -6.61
N GLY A 416 -7.81 1.70 -5.88
CA GLY A 416 -6.61 0.87 -5.63
C GLY A 416 -6.72 -0.51 -6.27
N PHE A 417 -7.61 -1.36 -5.75
CA PHE A 417 -7.92 -2.72 -6.23
C PHE A 417 -6.70 -3.62 -6.43
N GLY A 418 -5.59 -3.32 -5.72
CA GLY A 418 -4.29 -3.98 -5.90
C GLY A 418 -3.41 -3.38 -7.01
N ARG A 419 -3.94 -2.56 -7.93
CA ARG A 419 -3.19 -1.93 -9.03
C ARG A 419 -2.11 -0.98 -8.51
N ARG A 420 -2.38 -0.29 -7.42
CA ARG A 420 -1.47 0.67 -6.79
C ARG A 420 -0.40 0.02 -5.87
N SER A 421 -0.26 -1.30 -5.96
CA SER A 421 0.86 -2.02 -5.32
C SER A 421 2.17 -1.81 -6.08
N ILE A 422 2.09 -1.52 -7.38
CA ILE A 422 3.21 -1.17 -8.26
C ILE A 422 2.84 0.14 -8.94
N THR A 423 3.70 1.14 -8.82
CA THR A 423 3.43 2.50 -9.33
C THR A 423 4.52 2.87 -10.32
N GLU A 424 4.32 2.48 -11.58
CA GLU A 424 5.25 2.76 -12.69
C GLU A 424 5.41 4.26 -12.90
N SER A 425 4.31 5.03 -12.83
CA SER A 425 4.34 6.49 -12.98
C SER A 425 5.23 7.19 -11.94
N ALA A 426 5.39 6.61 -10.74
CA ALA A 426 6.29 7.16 -9.73
C ALA A 426 7.76 7.02 -10.15
N THR A 427 8.13 5.86 -10.70
CA THR A 427 9.47 5.63 -11.23
C THR A 427 9.74 6.51 -12.45
N GLU A 428 8.77 6.65 -13.35
CA GLU A 428 8.86 7.52 -14.52
C GLU A 428 9.06 8.98 -14.12
N ALA A 429 8.25 9.51 -13.22
CA ALA A 429 8.37 10.87 -12.71
C ALA A 429 9.71 11.08 -11.99
N ALA A 430 10.16 10.10 -11.21
CA ALA A 430 11.44 10.13 -10.53
C ALA A 430 12.63 10.18 -11.50
N ILE A 431 12.65 9.33 -12.53
CA ILE A 431 13.70 9.34 -13.56
C ILE A 431 13.75 10.70 -14.24
N LEU A 432 12.61 11.21 -14.71
CA LEU A 432 12.54 12.47 -15.43
C LEU A 432 12.98 13.64 -14.55
N ALA A 433 12.47 13.73 -13.32
CA ALA A 433 12.81 14.83 -12.41
C ALA A 433 14.28 14.77 -11.93
N TYR A 434 14.77 13.57 -11.61
CA TYR A 434 16.15 13.40 -11.14
C TYR A 434 17.18 13.74 -12.22
N THR A 435 16.92 13.30 -13.45
CA THR A 435 17.85 13.49 -14.58
C THR A 435 17.86 14.94 -15.09
N SER A 436 16.68 15.56 -15.18
CA SER A 436 16.56 16.91 -15.72
C SER A 436 16.73 18.03 -14.69
N GLY A 437 16.50 17.74 -13.41
CA GLY A 437 16.43 18.74 -12.34
C GLY A 437 15.12 19.54 -12.32
N PHE A 438 14.16 19.26 -13.21
CA PHE A 438 12.86 19.93 -13.23
C PHE A 438 11.85 19.24 -12.32
N PRO A 439 10.89 19.98 -11.72
CA PRO A 439 9.71 19.36 -11.11
C PRO A 439 8.79 18.82 -12.21
N VAL A 440 8.55 17.50 -12.20
CA VAL A 440 7.85 16.81 -13.29
C VAL A 440 6.60 16.09 -12.78
N HIS A 441 5.48 16.35 -13.44
CA HIS A 441 4.24 15.62 -13.27
C HIS A 441 4.03 14.64 -14.43
N VAL A 442 4.03 13.35 -14.13
CA VAL A 442 3.66 12.28 -15.07
C VAL A 442 2.20 11.90 -14.86
N GLY A 443 1.41 11.89 -15.93
CA GLY A 443 0.04 11.40 -15.94
C GLY A 443 -0.19 10.50 -17.14
N TRP A 444 -0.66 9.27 -16.88
CA TRP A 444 -0.97 8.32 -17.94
C TRP A 444 -2.28 8.68 -18.63
N ARG A 445 -2.38 8.39 -19.91
CA ARG A 445 -3.67 8.35 -20.62
C ARG A 445 -4.49 7.13 -20.19
N ARG A 446 -5.78 7.16 -20.42
CA ARG A 446 -6.65 6.01 -20.12
C ARG A 446 -6.25 4.78 -20.93
N GLU A 447 -5.81 4.97 -22.16
CA GLU A 447 -5.30 3.90 -23.03
C GLU A 447 -4.05 3.25 -22.43
N ASP A 448 -3.13 4.05 -21.89
CA ASP A 448 -1.92 3.55 -21.23
C ASP A 448 -2.27 2.67 -20.01
N GLU A 449 -3.28 3.09 -19.24
CA GLU A 449 -3.76 2.33 -18.08
C GLU A 449 -4.28 0.94 -18.47
N PHE A 450 -5.02 0.84 -19.56
CA PHE A 450 -5.54 -0.44 -20.05
C PHE A 450 -4.46 -1.30 -20.72
N LEU A 451 -3.54 -0.70 -21.46
CA LEU A 451 -2.48 -1.44 -22.16
C LEU A 451 -1.41 -1.98 -21.20
N GLN A 452 -1.16 -1.27 -20.11
CA GLN A 452 -0.09 -1.61 -19.15
C GLN A 452 -0.66 -2.05 -17.79
N ASP A 453 -1.93 -2.48 -17.73
CA ASP A 453 -2.54 -2.91 -16.49
C ASP A 453 -1.93 -4.23 -15.96
N ARG A 454 -2.08 -4.45 -14.70
CA ARG A 454 -1.83 -5.73 -14.02
C ARG A 454 -3.14 -6.51 -13.96
N PHE A 455 -3.47 -7.15 -15.07
CA PHE A 455 -4.74 -7.85 -15.22
C PHE A 455 -4.94 -8.91 -14.14
N ARG A 456 -6.16 -9.02 -13.63
CA ARG A 456 -6.56 -10.21 -12.90
C ARG A 456 -6.44 -11.41 -13.86
N PRO A 457 -5.69 -12.47 -13.48
CA PRO A 457 -5.52 -13.62 -14.34
C PRO A 457 -6.86 -14.34 -14.58
N PRO A 458 -7.03 -14.99 -15.72
CA PRO A 458 -8.18 -15.86 -15.95
C PRO A 458 -8.09 -17.08 -15.05
N THR A 459 -9.24 -17.64 -14.74
CA THR A 459 -9.31 -18.87 -13.94
C THR A 459 -10.32 -19.85 -14.52
N ARG A 460 -10.10 -21.14 -14.32
CA ARG A 460 -11.07 -22.18 -14.58
C ARG A 460 -11.25 -23.01 -13.32
N HIS A 461 -12.50 -23.27 -12.97
CA HIS A 461 -12.88 -24.01 -11.78
C HIS A 461 -13.81 -25.13 -12.15
N GLN A 462 -13.46 -26.35 -11.75
CA GLN A 462 -14.36 -27.49 -11.84
C GLN A 462 -14.83 -27.86 -10.44
N LEU A 463 -16.13 -27.74 -10.23
CA LEU A 463 -16.77 -28.06 -8.97
C LEU A 463 -17.58 -29.36 -9.12
N SER A 464 -17.40 -30.28 -8.19
CA SER A 464 -18.25 -31.46 -8.06
C SER A 464 -18.78 -31.55 -6.65
N GLY A 465 -20.05 -31.83 -6.49
CA GLY A 465 -20.69 -31.89 -5.19
C GLY A 465 -21.78 -32.96 -5.11
N TYR A 466 -22.00 -33.50 -3.93
CA TYR A 466 -23.12 -34.40 -3.64
C TYR A 466 -23.91 -33.87 -2.46
N VAL A 467 -25.21 -33.74 -2.67
CA VAL A 467 -26.16 -33.30 -1.64
C VAL A 467 -26.97 -34.51 -1.18
N GLY A 468 -26.97 -34.77 0.12
CA GLY A 468 -27.73 -35.85 0.72
C GLY A 468 -29.26 -35.59 0.71
N GLN A 469 -30.04 -36.60 1.11
CA GLN A 469 -31.51 -36.51 1.16
C GLN A 469 -32.02 -35.45 2.19
N ASP A 470 -31.19 -35.12 3.17
CA ASP A 470 -31.48 -34.09 4.17
C ASP A 470 -31.11 -32.67 3.70
N GLY A 471 -30.69 -32.50 2.42
CA GLY A 471 -30.30 -31.22 1.82
C GLY A 471 -28.90 -30.74 2.20
N LYS A 472 -28.09 -31.53 2.93
CA LYS A 472 -26.74 -31.16 3.30
C LYS A 472 -25.72 -31.58 2.25
N VAL A 473 -24.66 -30.79 2.11
CA VAL A 473 -23.51 -31.13 1.28
C VAL A 473 -22.67 -32.19 1.99
N GLU A 474 -22.68 -33.43 1.46
CA GLU A 474 -21.94 -34.57 2.01
C GLU A 474 -20.55 -34.73 1.39
N ALA A 475 -20.38 -34.29 0.14
CA ALA A 475 -19.09 -34.29 -0.54
C ALA A 475 -18.94 -33.09 -1.45
N MET A 476 -17.73 -32.55 -1.53
CA MET A 476 -17.38 -31.46 -2.44
C MET A 476 -15.92 -31.62 -2.90
N GLN A 477 -15.68 -31.42 -4.20
CA GLN A 477 -14.36 -31.31 -4.80
C GLN A 477 -14.32 -30.00 -5.61
N HIS A 478 -13.20 -29.32 -5.52
CA HIS A 478 -12.90 -28.12 -6.29
C HIS A 478 -11.50 -28.26 -6.90
N LEU A 479 -11.44 -28.24 -8.23
CA LEU A 479 -10.22 -28.20 -9.02
C LEU A 479 -10.07 -26.84 -9.66
#